data_840e9cf8b32db191963eae0ccd81bde2
#
_entry.id   840e9cf8b32db191963eae0ccd81bde2
#
_cell.length_a   1.000
_cell.length_b   1.000
_cell.length_c   1.000
_cell.angle_alpha   90.00
_cell.angle_beta   90.00
_cell.angle_gamma   90.00
#
_symmetry.space_group_name_H-M   'P 1'
#
loop_
_entity.id
_entity.type
_entity.pdbx_description
1 polymer ?
#
loop_
_entity_poly.entity_id
_entity_poly.type
_entity_poly.pdbx_seq_one_letter_code
_entity_poly.pdbx_strand_id
1 'polypeptide(L)'
;MKEQRWELKYEVQNNNGEWIEKVCYPRSEEKKNANLDALKSRVTLRLVSCKKMYPFDMWNNQHNFELISNICYNRMHDMESGEIPFDAKEYARMEILKEKADRLFTMMTGPITWLVWDDLKDAKDIALRAQNHRIQACIENGRPDLVKFC
;
A
#
# COMPACT_ATOMS: atom_id res chain seq x y z
N MET A 1 5.44 -26.20 -0.81
CA MET A 1 5.69 -25.13 -1.81
C MET A 1 5.16 -23.81 -1.29
N LYS A 2 5.93 -22.75 -1.48
CA LYS A 2 5.46 -21.41 -1.13
C LYS A 2 4.35 -21.01 -2.10
N GLU A 3 3.25 -20.50 -1.57
CA GLU A 3 2.21 -19.90 -2.37
C GLU A 3 2.77 -18.69 -3.13
N GLN A 4 2.40 -18.55 -4.39
CA GLN A 4 2.74 -17.39 -5.21
C GLN A 4 1.45 -16.76 -5.70
N ARG A 5 1.41 -15.44 -5.74
CA ARG A 5 0.25 -14.70 -6.22
C ARG A 5 0.68 -13.63 -7.20
N TRP A 6 -0.21 -13.35 -8.16
CA TRP A 6 -0.07 -12.26 -9.12
C TRP A 6 -1.34 -11.42 -9.09
N GLU A 7 -1.18 -10.14 -9.43
CA GLU A 7 -2.29 -9.27 -9.78
C GLU A 7 -2.33 -9.17 -11.29
N LEU A 8 -3.38 -9.70 -11.90
CA LEU A 8 -3.55 -9.68 -13.34
C LEU A 8 -4.73 -8.78 -13.68
N LYS A 9 -4.42 -7.63 -14.27
CA LYS A 9 -5.43 -6.68 -14.75
C LYS A 9 -5.62 -6.86 -16.25
N TYR A 10 -6.86 -6.91 -16.66
CA TYR A 10 -7.23 -7.08 -18.06
C TYR A 10 -8.51 -6.31 -18.33
N GLU A 11 -8.81 -6.12 -19.61
CA GLU A 11 -10.05 -5.49 -20.02
C GLU A 11 -10.86 -6.47 -20.85
N VAL A 12 -12.19 -6.40 -20.67
CA VAL A 12 -13.16 -7.21 -21.41
C VAL A 12 -14.01 -6.25 -22.24
N GLN A 13 -14.16 -6.55 -23.53
CA GLN A 13 -15.06 -5.79 -24.38
C GLN A 13 -16.50 -6.29 -24.20
N ASN A 14 -17.42 -5.40 -23.83
CA ASN A 14 -18.82 -5.74 -23.68
C ASN A 14 -19.54 -5.71 -25.03
N ASN A 15 -20.85 -6.01 -25.03
CA ASN A 15 -21.68 -6.04 -26.25
C ASN A 15 -21.81 -4.66 -26.92
N ASN A 16 -21.57 -3.57 -26.19
CA ASN A 16 -21.60 -2.21 -26.73
C ASN A 16 -20.23 -1.74 -27.26
N GLY A 17 -19.23 -2.62 -27.28
CA GLY A 17 -17.87 -2.30 -27.72
C GLY A 17 -17.02 -1.58 -26.66
N GLU A 18 -17.54 -1.38 -25.46
CA GLU A 18 -16.81 -0.71 -24.38
C GLU A 18 -15.88 -1.69 -23.68
N TRP A 19 -14.69 -1.18 -23.30
CA TRP A 19 -13.71 -1.94 -22.55
C TRP A 19 -13.89 -1.71 -21.05
N ILE A 20 -14.07 -2.82 -20.31
CA ILE A 20 -14.29 -2.78 -18.84
C ILE A 20 -13.10 -3.46 -18.19
N GLU A 21 -12.46 -2.74 -17.25
CA GLU A 21 -11.32 -3.27 -16.49
C GLU A 21 -11.80 -4.33 -15.48
N LYS A 22 -11.07 -5.44 -15.47
CA LYS A 22 -11.25 -6.55 -14.53
C LYS A 22 -9.90 -6.90 -13.90
N VAL A 23 -9.95 -7.49 -12.72
CA VAL A 23 -8.76 -7.97 -12.04
C VAL A 23 -8.99 -9.38 -11.50
N CYS A 24 -7.96 -10.21 -11.61
CA CYS A 24 -7.96 -11.53 -10.95
C CYS A 24 -6.59 -11.76 -10.29
N TYR A 25 -6.56 -12.73 -9.37
CA TYR A 25 -5.39 -13.00 -8.55
C TYR A 25 -5.00 -14.47 -8.64
N PRO A 26 -4.33 -14.90 -9.73
CA PRO A 26 -3.83 -16.27 -9.84
C PRO A 26 -2.90 -16.62 -8.67
N ARG A 27 -3.07 -17.82 -8.11
CA ARG A 27 -2.33 -18.27 -6.93
C ARG A 27 -1.21 -19.27 -7.23
N SER A 28 -0.89 -19.44 -8.50
CA SER A 28 0.23 -20.25 -8.95
C SER A 28 0.72 -19.75 -10.29
N GLU A 29 1.97 -20.04 -10.62
CA GLU A 29 2.54 -19.68 -11.92
C GLU A 29 1.78 -20.38 -13.05
N GLU A 30 1.37 -21.62 -12.85
CA GLU A 30 0.58 -22.39 -13.81
C GLU A 30 -0.74 -21.67 -14.13
N LYS A 31 -1.49 -21.28 -13.10
CA LYS A 31 -2.77 -20.56 -13.26
C LYS A 31 -2.56 -19.19 -13.91
N LYS A 32 -1.49 -18.48 -13.52
CA LYS A 32 -1.13 -17.21 -14.15
C LYS A 32 -0.90 -17.39 -15.64
N ASN A 33 -0.11 -18.38 -16.05
CA ASN A 33 0.20 -18.63 -17.45
C ASN A 33 -1.03 -19.06 -18.24
N ALA A 34 -1.91 -19.88 -17.64
CA ALA A 34 -3.16 -20.28 -18.28
C ALA A 34 -4.08 -19.05 -18.51
N ASN A 35 -4.16 -18.14 -17.56
CA ASN A 35 -4.93 -16.90 -17.73
C ASN A 35 -4.34 -15.99 -18.81
N LEU A 36 -3.01 -15.85 -18.86
CA LEU A 36 -2.36 -15.07 -19.88
C LEU A 36 -2.61 -15.65 -21.27
N ASP A 37 -2.56 -16.98 -21.42
CA ASP A 37 -2.83 -17.65 -22.69
C ASP A 37 -4.29 -17.44 -23.12
N ALA A 38 -5.23 -17.52 -22.18
CA ALA A 38 -6.65 -17.26 -22.45
C ALA A 38 -6.87 -15.82 -22.94
N LEU A 39 -6.18 -14.84 -22.36
CA LEU A 39 -6.27 -13.44 -22.78
C LEU A 39 -5.77 -13.24 -24.20
N LYS A 40 -4.71 -13.95 -24.60
CA LYS A 40 -4.13 -13.87 -25.94
C LYS A 40 -5.03 -14.52 -27.00
N SER A 41 -5.85 -15.48 -26.62
CA SER A 41 -6.65 -16.26 -27.56
C SER A 41 -8.00 -15.63 -27.92
N ARG A 42 -8.38 -14.52 -27.29
CA ARG A 42 -9.69 -13.89 -27.47
C ARG A 42 -9.54 -12.41 -27.83
N VAL A 43 -10.19 -11.99 -28.91
CA VAL A 43 -10.17 -10.59 -29.39
C VAL A 43 -10.93 -9.63 -28.46
N THR A 44 -11.85 -10.16 -27.64
CA THR A 44 -12.64 -9.38 -26.68
C THR A 44 -11.94 -9.22 -25.32
N LEU A 45 -10.72 -9.73 -25.18
CA LEU A 45 -9.91 -9.61 -23.98
C LEU A 45 -8.57 -8.97 -24.33
N ARG A 46 -8.08 -8.13 -23.43
CA ARG A 46 -6.73 -7.57 -23.57
C ARG A 46 -6.05 -7.42 -22.21
N LEU A 47 -4.77 -7.72 -22.17
CA LEU A 47 -3.95 -7.61 -20.98
C LEU A 47 -3.63 -6.13 -20.69
N VAL A 48 -3.80 -5.71 -19.45
CA VAL A 48 -3.34 -4.40 -18.96
C VAL A 48 -2.03 -4.56 -18.21
N SER A 49 -1.97 -5.45 -17.20
CA SER A 49 -0.74 -5.70 -16.44
C SER A 49 -0.78 -7.06 -15.75
N CYS A 50 0.40 -7.61 -15.50
CA CYS A 50 0.57 -8.81 -14.69
C CYS A 50 1.72 -8.54 -13.74
N LYS A 51 1.43 -8.42 -12.44
CA LYS A 51 2.41 -8.07 -11.42
C LYS A 51 2.46 -9.13 -10.35
N LYS A 52 3.67 -9.54 -9.99
CA LYS A 52 3.87 -10.46 -8.86
C LYS A 52 3.50 -9.75 -7.56
N MET A 53 2.92 -10.50 -6.63
CA MET A 53 2.54 -10.02 -5.31
C MET A 53 3.40 -10.68 -4.23
N TYR A 54 3.48 -10.01 -3.09
CA TYR A 54 4.32 -10.42 -1.96
C TYR A 54 3.50 -10.35 -0.69
N PRO A 55 3.68 -11.32 0.23
CA PRO A 55 2.98 -11.29 1.51
C PRO A 55 3.56 -10.21 2.42
N PHE A 56 2.70 -9.51 3.14
CA PHE A 56 3.07 -8.50 4.12
C PHE A 56 2.27 -8.71 5.41
N ASP A 57 2.96 -8.63 6.56
CA ASP A 57 2.35 -8.77 7.87
C ASP A 57 1.54 -7.53 8.21
N MET A 58 0.27 -7.55 7.85
CA MET A 58 -0.61 -6.39 7.98
C MET A 58 -1.06 -6.15 9.41
N TRP A 59 -1.35 -7.21 10.16
CA TRP A 59 -1.83 -7.07 11.54
C TRP A 59 -0.82 -6.40 12.45
N ASN A 60 0.46 -6.76 12.35
CA ASN A 60 1.51 -6.15 13.16
C ASN A 60 1.89 -4.75 12.67
N ASN A 61 1.40 -4.33 11.51
CA ASN A 61 1.69 -3.03 10.93
C ASN A 61 0.48 -2.08 10.86
N GLN A 62 -0.72 -2.53 11.25
CA GLN A 62 -1.91 -1.69 11.15
C GLN A 62 -1.78 -0.39 11.96
N HIS A 63 -1.20 -0.46 13.16
CA HIS A 63 -0.98 0.73 13.99
C HIS A 63 0.05 1.68 13.39
N ASN A 64 0.99 1.15 12.59
CA ASN A 64 1.97 1.97 11.89
C ASN A 64 1.28 2.85 10.84
N PHE A 65 0.33 2.30 10.09
CA PHE A 65 -0.42 3.07 9.11
C PHE A 65 -1.28 4.16 9.77
N GLU A 66 -1.96 3.82 10.87
CA GLU A 66 -2.74 4.80 11.64
C GLU A 66 -1.85 5.91 12.19
N LEU A 67 -0.70 5.55 12.77
CA LEU A 67 0.23 6.51 13.36
C LEU A 67 0.71 7.51 12.31
N ILE A 68 1.17 7.04 11.16
CA ILE A 68 1.68 7.92 10.10
C ILE A 68 0.55 8.78 9.52
N SER A 69 -0.64 8.22 9.32
CA SER A 69 -1.80 8.99 8.87
C SER A 69 -2.13 10.13 9.86
N ASN A 70 -2.13 9.83 11.15
CA ASN A 70 -2.43 10.83 12.19
C ASN A 70 -1.34 11.90 12.29
N ILE A 71 -0.07 11.54 12.18
CA ILE A 71 1.04 12.50 12.17
C ILE A 71 0.88 13.45 10.98
N CYS A 72 0.62 12.93 9.81
CA CYS A 72 0.42 13.75 8.61
C CYS A 72 -0.80 14.67 8.77
N TYR A 73 -1.91 14.14 9.26
CA TYR A 73 -3.13 14.92 9.49
C TYR A 73 -2.87 16.08 10.45
N ASN A 74 -2.25 15.79 11.59
CA ASN A 74 -1.99 16.81 12.61
C ASN A 74 -1.06 17.89 12.08
N ARG A 75 -0.02 17.52 11.35
CA ARG A 75 0.94 18.46 10.76
C ARG A 75 0.26 19.38 9.73
N MET A 76 -0.56 18.79 8.85
CA MET A 76 -1.32 19.57 7.86
C MET A 76 -2.32 20.51 8.53
N HIS A 77 -3.00 20.02 9.58
CA HIS A 77 -3.94 20.83 10.34
C HIS A 77 -3.25 22.01 11.02
N ASP A 78 -2.08 21.80 11.61
CA ASP A 78 -1.29 22.85 12.26
C ASP A 78 -0.84 23.91 11.24
N MET A 79 -0.50 23.52 10.01
CA MET A 79 -0.20 24.44 8.93
C MET A 79 -1.42 25.26 8.51
N GLU A 80 -2.58 24.60 8.37
CA GLU A 80 -3.83 25.24 7.97
C GLU A 80 -4.34 26.24 9.02
N SER A 81 -4.16 25.92 10.30
CA SER A 81 -4.61 26.74 11.42
C SER A 81 -3.65 27.88 11.78
N GLY A 82 -2.44 27.88 11.20
CA GLY A 82 -1.41 28.88 11.50
C GLY A 82 -0.59 28.59 12.76
N GLU A 83 -0.77 27.43 13.38
CA GLU A 83 0.03 26.99 14.55
C GLU A 83 1.52 26.87 14.19
N ILE A 84 1.81 26.47 12.95
CA ILE A 84 3.15 26.43 12.40
C ILE A 84 3.13 27.11 11.02
N PRO A 85 4.30 27.58 10.52
CA PRO A 85 4.37 28.19 9.20
C PRO A 85 3.92 27.21 8.09
N PHE A 86 3.14 27.71 7.14
CA PHE A 86 2.71 26.93 6.00
C PHE A 86 3.86 26.72 5.01
N ASP A 87 4.17 25.46 4.71
CA ASP A 87 5.14 25.06 3.71
C ASP A 87 4.42 24.19 2.67
N ALA A 88 4.23 24.73 1.48
CA ALA A 88 3.47 24.06 0.41
C ALA A 88 4.09 22.73 0.00
N LYS A 89 5.41 22.62 -0.02
CA LYS A 89 6.10 21.37 -0.39
C LYS A 89 5.92 20.30 0.68
N GLU A 90 6.06 20.68 1.94
CA GLU A 90 5.86 19.78 3.07
C GLU A 90 4.40 19.33 3.13
N TYR A 91 3.46 20.26 2.97
CA TYR A 91 2.02 19.94 2.96
C TYR A 91 1.69 18.92 1.87
N ALA A 92 2.18 19.11 0.66
CA ALA A 92 1.96 18.17 -0.44
C ALA A 92 2.55 16.79 -0.15
N ARG A 93 3.74 16.73 0.46
CA ARG A 93 4.36 15.46 0.85
C ARG A 93 3.56 14.73 1.93
N MET A 94 3.05 15.49 2.91
CA MET A 94 2.20 14.93 3.98
C MET A 94 0.89 14.37 3.43
N GLU A 95 0.28 15.09 2.48
CA GLU A 95 -0.95 14.65 1.82
C GLU A 95 -0.75 13.33 1.08
N ILE A 96 0.32 13.21 0.30
CA ILE A 96 0.66 11.98 -0.43
C ILE A 96 0.93 10.82 0.54
N LEU A 97 1.72 11.07 1.58
CA LEU A 97 2.06 10.05 2.56
C LEU A 97 0.82 9.57 3.33
N LYS A 98 -0.06 10.50 3.70
CA LYS A 98 -1.32 10.17 4.36
C LYS A 98 -2.21 9.29 3.47
N GLU A 99 -2.35 9.65 2.19
CA GLU A 99 -3.13 8.87 1.22
C GLU A 99 -2.59 7.44 1.10
N LYS A 100 -1.27 7.28 1.04
CA LYS A 100 -0.63 5.95 0.98
C LYS A 100 -0.93 5.14 2.24
N ALA A 101 -0.79 5.74 3.42
CA ALA A 101 -1.06 5.07 4.69
C ALA A 101 -2.53 4.65 4.80
N ASP A 102 -3.46 5.55 4.48
CA ASP A 102 -4.89 5.27 4.52
C ASP A 102 -5.29 4.19 3.52
N ARG A 103 -4.76 4.23 2.32
CA ARG A 103 -5.01 3.23 1.28
C ARG A 103 -4.53 1.84 1.72
N LEU A 104 -3.31 1.74 2.24
CA LEU A 104 -2.75 0.48 2.71
C LEU A 104 -3.54 -0.09 3.88
N PHE A 105 -3.98 0.77 4.80
CA PHE A 105 -4.84 0.35 5.90
C PHE A 105 -6.15 -0.26 5.40
N THR A 106 -6.78 0.34 4.38
CA THR A 106 -8.02 -0.17 3.80
C THR A 106 -7.85 -1.45 3.00
N MET A 107 -6.62 -1.77 2.56
CA MET A 107 -6.32 -2.99 1.80
C MET A 107 -6.21 -4.23 2.69
N MET A 108 -6.20 -4.05 4.01
CA MET A 108 -6.05 -5.17 4.95
C MET A 108 -7.24 -6.13 4.85
N THR A 109 -6.92 -7.39 4.51
CA THR A 109 -7.93 -8.46 4.37
C THR A 109 -7.78 -9.55 5.42
N GLY A 110 -6.73 -9.49 6.25
CA GLY A 110 -6.42 -10.47 7.29
C GLY A 110 -5.03 -10.24 7.85
N PRO A 111 -4.48 -11.22 8.62
CA PRO A 111 -3.14 -11.08 9.20
C PRO A 111 -2.06 -10.83 8.16
N ILE A 112 -2.17 -11.50 7.01
CA ILE A 112 -1.26 -11.37 5.88
C ILE A 112 -2.06 -10.83 4.70
N THR A 113 -1.58 -9.75 4.10
CA THR A 113 -2.14 -9.17 2.89
C THR A 113 -1.10 -9.24 1.78
N TRP A 114 -1.52 -9.62 0.58
CA TRP A 114 -0.63 -9.70 -0.57
C TRP A 114 -0.62 -8.37 -1.29
N LEU A 115 0.58 -7.84 -1.54
CA LEU A 115 0.78 -6.52 -2.13
C LEU A 115 1.67 -6.64 -3.37
N VAL A 116 1.38 -5.84 -4.40
CA VAL A 116 2.31 -5.63 -5.51
C VAL A 116 3.55 -4.88 -5.01
N TRP A 117 4.64 -4.92 -5.79
CA TRP A 117 5.92 -4.37 -5.35
C TRP A 117 5.86 -2.90 -4.91
N ASP A 118 5.15 -2.06 -5.65
CA ASP A 118 5.05 -0.63 -5.30
C ASP A 118 4.34 -0.42 -3.96
N ASP A 119 3.26 -1.16 -3.72
CA ASP A 119 2.54 -1.09 -2.44
C ASP A 119 3.39 -1.68 -1.30
N LEU A 120 4.15 -2.73 -1.58
CA LEU A 120 5.06 -3.33 -0.59
C LEU A 120 6.15 -2.34 -0.18
N LYS A 121 6.74 -1.63 -1.13
CA LYS A 121 7.74 -0.59 -0.83
C LYS A 121 7.15 0.51 0.06
N ASP A 122 5.95 0.97 -0.28
CA ASP A 122 5.25 1.99 0.52
C ASP A 122 4.94 1.49 1.93
N ALA A 123 4.47 0.25 2.06
CA ALA A 123 4.17 -0.35 3.36
C ALA A 123 5.41 -0.46 4.25
N LYS A 124 6.54 -0.89 3.67
CA LYS A 124 7.82 -0.98 4.39
C LYS A 124 8.36 0.39 4.78
N ASP A 125 8.24 1.39 3.91
CA ASP A 125 8.65 2.76 4.19
C ASP A 125 7.84 3.35 5.36
N ILE A 126 6.53 3.18 5.35
CA ILE A 126 5.64 3.65 6.40
C ILE A 126 5.96 2.95 7.73
N ALA A 127 6.19 1.64 7.71
CA ALA A 127 6.58 0.89 8.90
C ALA A 127 7.88 1.42 9.51
N LEU A 128 8.86 1.72 8.67
CA LEU A 128 10.15 2.29 9.11
C LEU A 128 9.98 3.70 9.67
N ARG A 129 9.19 4.55 9.03
CA ARG A 129 8.88 5.90 9.52
C ARG A 129 8.18 5.86 10.88
N ALA A 130 7.23 4.94 11.06
CA ALA A 130 6.54 4.75 12.33
C ALA A 130 7.48 4.30 13.43
N GLN A 131 8.38 3.35 13.14
CA GLN A 131 9.41 2.90 14.07
C GLN A 131 10.34 4.04 14.48
N ASN A 132 10.83 4.81 13.52
CA ASN A 132 11.70 5.96 13.78
C ASN A 132 11.01 7.02 14.63
N HIS A 133 9.72 7.26 14.40
CA HIS A 133 8.94 8.19 15.21
C HIS A 133 8.85 7.72 16.67
N ARG A 134 8.59 6.43 16.90
CA ARG A 134 8.54 5.86 18.26
C ARG A 134 9.89 5.94 18.96
N ILE A 135 10.97 5.65 18.24
CA ILE A 135 12.34 5.75 18.77
C ILE A 135 12.62 7.20 19.19
N GLN A 136 12.33 8.14 18.32
CA GLN A 136 12.54 9.56 18.58
C GLN A 136 11.72 10.04 19.80
N ALA A 137 10.48 9.61 19.91
CA ALA A 137 9.62 9.93 21.04
C ALA A 137 10.18 9.39 22.36
N CYS A 138 10.73 8.18 22.37
CA CYS A 138 11.39 7.60 23.54
C CYS A 138 12.59 8.44 23.97
N ILE A 139 13.43 8.86 23.03
CA ILE A 139 14.62 9.68 23.31
C ILE A 139 14.20 11.05 23.84
N GLU A 140 13.25 11.72 23.22
CA GLU A 140 12.76 13.06 23.62
C GLU A 140 12.10 13.06 24.98
N ASN A 141 11.46 11.94 25.36
CA ASN A 141 10.82 11.79 26.67
C ASN A 141 11.78 11.30 27.76
N GLY A 142 13.08 11.20 27.46
CA GLY A 142 14.10 10.76 28.42
C GLY A 142 14.00 9.28 28.75
N ARG A 143 13.44 8.46 27.86
CA ARG A 143 13.28 7.02 28.06
C ARG A 143 13.98 6.21 26.95
N PRO A 144 15.32 6.39 26.75
CA PRO A 144 16.05 5.64 25.74
C PRO A 144 16.06 4.13 25.99
N ASP A 145 15.80 3.71 27.23
CA ASP A 145 15.64 2.30 27.61
C ASP A 145 14.47 1.61 26.89
N LEU A 146 13.47 2.37 26.45
CA LEU A 146 12.30 1.84 25.75
C LEU A 146 12.50 1.66 24.25
N VAL A 147 13.61 2.16 23.70
CA VAL A 147 13.89 2.06 22.25
C VAL A 147 13.89 0.60 21.76
N LYS A 148 14.33 -0.33 22.60
CA LYS A 148 14.36 -1.77 22.27
C LYS A 148 12.98 -2.37 22.01
N PHE A 149 11.89 -1.70 22.41
CA PHE A 149 10.52 -2.14 22.20
C PHE A 149 9.86 -1.50 20.96
N CYS A 150 10.55 -0.60 20.30
CA CYS A 150 10.03 0.07 19.09
C CYS A 150 10.16 -0.82 17.80
#